data_6fe4ab0e74a3432dcf9681ae4d96e771
#
_entry.id   6fe4ab0e74a3432dcf9681ae4d96e771
#
_cell.length_a   1.000
_cell.length_b   1.000
_cell.length_c   1.000
_cell.angle_alpha   90.00
_cell.angle_beta   90.00
_cell.angle_gamma   90.00
#
_symmetry.space_group_name_H-M   'P 1'
#
loop_
_entity.id
_entity.type
_entity.pdbx_description
1 polymer ?
#
loop_
_entity_poly.entity_id
_entity_poly.type
_entity_poly.pdbx_seq_one_letter_code
_entity_poly.pdbx_strand_id
1 'polypeptide(L)'
;AYGEGIKGMTWNETCAMWKKKYPVVQEKHWAQSEEKAANVYAAVQAISSRLKEDQITVVGNGSACVVGGHAQIIKKGQRFISNSAVASMGYDLPAAIGIWAASRKDGAYSMGAAREGEDVILVTGDGSIQMNIQELQTIIHHKMGIKIFLINNGGYHSIRQTQKNFFGEPLI
;
A
#
# COMPACT_ATOMS: atom_id res chain seq x y z
N ALA A 1 -27.20 -7.88 13.15
CA ALA A 1 -27.72 -6.57 12.71
C ALA A 1 -26.75 -5.89 11.75
N TYR A 2 -26.28 -6.60 10.70
CA TYR A 2 -25.51 -5.99 9.64
C TYR A 2 -26.49 -5.75 8.46
N GLY A 3 -26.88 -4.51 8.21
CA GLY A 3 -27.68 -4.18 7.04
C GLY A 3 -28.78 -3.13 7.24
N GLU A 4 -29.08 -2.72 8.44
CA GLU A 4 -29.98 -1.59 8.64
C GLU A 4 -29.18 -0.28 8.53
N GLY A 5 -29.39 0.45 7.46
CA GLY A 5 -28.91 1.82 7.32
C GLY A 5 -29.50 2.73 8.42
N ILE A 6 -29.06 3.97 8.46
CA ILE A 6 -29.69 4.98 9.31
C ILE A 6 -31.16 5.08 8.89
N LYS A 7 -32.07 5.15 9.87
CA LYS A 7 -33.51 5.19 9.64
C LYS A 7 -33.88 6.18 8.53
N GLY A 8 -34.46 5.66 7.46
CA GLY A 8 -34.86 6.44 6.28
C GLY A 8 -33.84 6.54 5.16
N MET A 9 -32.66 5.87 5.31
CA MET A 9 -31.61 5.84 4.28
C MET A 9 -31.35 4.40 3.82
N THR A 10 -31.02 4.22 2.55
CA THR A 10 -30.47 2.97 2.04
C THR A 10 -29.05 2.75 2.55
N TRP A 11 -28.56 1.51 2.46
CA TRP A 11 -27.18 1.20 2.85
C TRP A 11 -26.15 2.01 2.04
N ASN A 12 -26.35 2.17 0.75
CA ASN A 12 -25.46 2.96 -0.11
C ASN A 12 -25.42 4.44 0.30
N GLU A 13 -26.57 5.03 0.62
CA GLU A 13 -26.65 6.42 1.10
C GLU A 13 -25.96 6.57 2.47
N THR A 14 -26.16 5.59 3.35
CA THR A 14 -25.46 5.55 4.66
C THR A 14 -23.94 5.49 4.49
N CYS A 15 -23.43 4.62 3.61
CA CYS A 15 -22.01 4.51 3.31
C CYS A 15 -21.46 5.82 2.69
N ALA A 16 -22.19 6.43 1.77
CA ALA A 16 -21.80 7.68 1.14
C ALA A 16 -21.73 8.83 2.17
N MET A 17 -22.70 8.90 3.07
CA MET A 17 -22.71 9.87 4.16
C MET A 17 -21.52 9.66 5.11
N TRP A 18 -21.21 8.41 5.51
CA TRP A 18 -20.07 8.12 6.37
C TRP A 18 -18.74 8.46 5.71
N LYS A 19 -18.56 8.15 4.43
CA LYS A 19 -17.37 8.54 3.68
C LYS A 19 -17.15 10.06 3.70
N LYS A 20 -18.23 10.84 3.58
CA LYS A 20 -18.18 12.30 3.63
C LYS A 20 -17.91 12.81 5.05
N LYS A 21 -18.56 12.20 6.06
CA LYS A 21 -18.45 12.62 7.46
C LYS A 21 -17.10 12.23 8.10
N TYR A 22 -16.55 11.08 7.71
CA TYR A 22 -15.33 10.51 8.26
C TYR A 22 -14.31 10.22 7.15
N PRO A 23 -13.77 11.25 6.49
CA PRO A 23 -12.76 11.04 5.45
C PRO A 23 -11.51 10.41 6.07
N VAL A 24 -10.97 9.37 5.41
CA VAL A 24 -9.75 8.67 5.85
C VAL A 24 -8.56 9.62 5.87
N VAL A 25 -8.42 10.42 4.82
CA VAL A 25 -7.37 11.46 4.73
C VAL A 25 -8.01 12.81 4.97
N GLN A 26 -7.57 13.48 6.03
CA GLN A 26 -8.06 14.77 6.51
C GLN A 26 -7.07 15.88 6.16
N GLU A 27 -7.49 17.14 6.20
CA GLU A 27 -6.62 18.29 5.93
C GLU A 27 -5.35 18.31 6.78
N LYS A 28 -5.45 17.93 8.06
CA LYS A 28 -4.29 17.81 8.94
C LYS A 28 -3.19 16.86 8.45
N HIS A 29 -3.55 15.86 7.61
CA HIS A 29 -2.57 14.92 7.04
C HIS A 29 -1.77 15.54 5.90
N TRP A 30 -2.26 16.62 5.30
CA TRP A 30 -1.58 17.39 4.27
C TRP A 30 -0.71 18.51 4.83
N ALA A 31 -0.88 18.83 6.12
CA ALA A 31 -0.04 19.80 6.78
C ALA A 31 1.40 19.31 6.83
N GLN A 32 2.34 20.18 6.48
CA GLN A 32 3.76 19.86 6.56
C GLN A 32 4.17 19.78 8.04
N SER A 33 4.82 18.69 8.45
CA SER A 33 5.37 18.57 9.78
C SER A 33 6.60 19.46 9.94
N GLU A 34 6.96 19.79 11.18
CA GLU A 34 8.20 20.53 11.49
C GLU A 34 9.44 19.79 10.97
N GLU A 35 9.40 18.46 10.96
CA GLU A 35 10.46 17.59 10.45
C GLU A 35 10.47 17.50 8.91
N LYS A 36 9.56 18.19 8.21
CA LYS A 36 9.36 18.12 6.76
C LYS A 36 9.06 16.71 6.23
N ALA A 37 8.65 15.80 7.11
CA ALA A 37 8.26 14.45 6.74
C ALA A 37 6.82 14.44 6.21
N ALA A 38 6.58 13.66 5.15
CA ALA A 38 5.24 13.48 4.61
C ALA A 38 4.41 12.56 5.51
N ASN A 39 3.14 12.93 5.76
CA ASN A 39 2.22 12.03 6.42
C ASN A 39 1.90 10.84 5.50
N VAL A 40 2.00 9.61 6.00
CA VAL A 40 1.84 8.40 5.20
C VAL A 40 0.45 8.26 4.57
N TYR A 41 -0.62 8.72 5.24
CA TYR A 41 -1.98 8.73 4.67
C TYR A 41 -2.10 9.66 3.46
N ALA A 42 -1.57 10.88 3.60
CA ALA A 42 -1.52 11.84 2.49
C ALA A 42 -0.65 11.31 1.34
N ALA A 43 0.50 10.72 1.64
CA ALA A 43 1.40 10.15 0.64
C ALA A 43 0.73 9.01 -0.16
N VAL A 44 0.09 8.05 0.51
CA VAL A 44 -0.63 6.94 -0.15
C VAL A 44 -1.78 7.46 -1.00
N GLN A 45 -2.56 8.42 -0.52
CA GLN A 45 -3.63 9.02 -1.31
C GLN A 45 -3.07 9.79 -2.52
N ALA A 46 -1.99 10.55 -2.35
CA ALA A 46 -1.35 11.28 -3.45
C ALA A 46 -0.82 10.34 -4.55
N ILE A 47 -0.20 9.22 -4.16
CA ILE A 47 0.28 8.20 -5.10
C ILE A 47 -0.92 7.59 -5.81
N SER A 48 -1.87 7.03 -5.07
CA SER A 48 -2.99 6.26 -5.63
C SER A 48 -3.91 7.09 -6.52
N SER A 49 -4.10 8.37 -6.19
CA SER A 49 -4.90 9.29 -7.04
C SER A 49 -4.31 9.49 -8.44
N ARG A 50 -2.99 9.33 -8.60
CA ARG A 50 -2.27 9.50 -9.87
C ARG A 50 -2.10 8.19 -10.65
N LEU A 51 -2.41 7.05 -10.05
CA LEU A 51 -2.32 5.77 -10.74
C LEU A 51 -3.38 5.68 -11.85
N LYS A 52 -3.04 4.96 -12.92
CA LYS A 52 -3.93 4.70 -14.04
C LYS A 52 -4.93 3.58 -13.71
N GLU A 53 -5.98 3.44 -14.50
CA GLU A 53 -6.80 2.23 -14.52
C GLU A 53 -5.92 1.02 -14.86
N ASP A 54 -6.36 -0.18 -14.43
CA ASP A 54 -5.69 -1.48 -14.62
C ASP A 54 -4.31 -1.62 -13.94
N GLN A 55 -3.76 -0.58 -13.31
CA GLN A 55 -2.45 -0.62 -12.67
C GLN A 55 -2.44 -1.49 -11.41
N ILE A 56 -1.35 -2.21 -11.19
CA ILE A 56 -1.19 -3.10 -10.04
C ILE A 56 -0.34 -2.43 -8.97
N THR A 57 -0.86 -2.44 -7.74
CA THR A 57 -0.13 -1.98 -6.54
C THR A 57 0.13 -3.17 -5.62
N VAL A 58 1.37 -3.34 -5.23
CA VAL A 58 1.81 -4.29 -4.20
C VAL A 58 2.18 -3.49 -2.94
N VAL A 59 1.77 -3.95 -1.79
CA VAL A 59 2.11 -3.32 -0.53
C VAL A 59 2.82 -4.27 0.42
N GLY A 60 3.86 -3.77 1.06
CA GLY A 60 4.56 -4.46 2.13
C GLY A 60 3.79 -4.43 3.44
N ASN A 61 4.27 -5.19 4.42
CA ASN A 61 3.67 -5.22 5.75
C ASN A 61 3.86 -3.89 6.53
N GLY A 62 3.19 -3.77 7.66
CA GLY A 62 3.25 -2.59 8.53
C GLY A 62 2.48 -1.40 7.96
N SER A 63 3.07 -0.21 8.04
CA SER A 63 2.40 1.04 7.60
C SER A 63 1.96 1.00 6.14
N ALA A 64 2.70 0.35 5.25
CA ALA A 64 2.35 0.20 3.85
C ALA A 64 1.03 -0.57 3.66
N CYS A 65 0.87 -1.70 4.34
CA CYS A 65 -0.35 -2.52 4.27
C CYS A 65 -1.53 -1.82 4.94
N VAL A 66 -1.35 -1.35 6.19
CA VAL A 66 -2.43 -0.76 6.99
C VAL A 66 -2.94 0.52 6.36
N VAL A 67 -2.05 1.46 6.06
CA VAL A 67 -2.45 2.74 5.46
C VAL A 67 -2.86 2.56 4.00
N GLY A 68 -2.19 1.66 3.26
CA GLY A 68 -2.60 1.27 1.91
C GLY A 68 -4.04 0.78 1.88
N GLY A 69 -4.39 -0.16 2.77
CA GLY A 69 -5.77 -0.68 2.88
C GLY A 69 -6.81 0.37 3.23
N HIS A 70 -6.43 1.44 3.95
CA HIS A 70 -7.33 2.51 4.34
C HIS A 70 -7.44 3.64 3.31
N ALA A 71 -6.31 4.11 2.78
CA ALA A 71 -6.21 5.37 2.04
C ALA A 71 -6.05 5.20 0.52
N GLN A 72 -5.81 3.99 0.03
CA GLN A 72 -5.68 3.72 -1.41
C GLN A 72 -6.97 4.05 -2.14
N ILE A 73 -6.87 4.87 -3.18
CA ILE A 73 -7.95 5.09 -4.13
C ILE A 73 -7.87 4.01 -5.20
N ILE A 74 -8.89 3.19 -5.28
CA ILE A 74 -8.97 2.10 -6.28
C ILE A 74 -9.77 2.57 -7.47
N LYS A 75 -9.20 2.42 -8.67
CA LYS A 75 -9.84 2.71 -9.97
C LYS A 75 -10.20 1.41 -10.68
N LYS A 76 -10.93 1.53 -11.79
CA LYS A 76 -11.36 0.39 -12.60
C LYS A 76 -10.18 -0.50 -13.00
N GLY A 77 -10.34 -1.81 -12.86
CA GLY A 77 -9.35 -2.81 -13.26
C GLY A 77 -8.09 -2.89 -12.39
N GLN A 78 -7.87 -1.95 -11.47
CA GLN A 78 -6.72 -1.98 -10.59
C GLN A 78 -6.74 -3.18 -9.64
N ARG A 79 -5.56 -3.70 -9.33
CA ARG A 79 -5.38 -4.73 -8.31
C ARG A 79 -4.51 -4.18 -7.18
N PHE A 80 -4.97 -4.44 -5.95
CA PHE A 80 -4.24 -4.13 -4.72
C PHE A 80 -3.85 -5.45 -4.06
N ILE A 81 -2.55 -5.72 -3.98
CA ILE A 81 -2.01 -7.00 -3.52
C ILE A 81 -1.26 -6.80 -2.21
N SER A 82 -1.69 -7.52 -1.20
CA SER A 82 -1.09 -7.49 0.13
C SER A 82 -1.02 -8.89 0.72
N ASN A 83 -0.11 -9.10 1.66
CA ASN A 83 -0.01 -10.32 2.46
C ASN A 83 -0.47 -10.06 3.90
N SER A 84 -1.68 -9.49 4.04
CA SER A 84 -2.20 -9.04 5.34
C SER A 84 -2.50 -10.18 6.33
N ALA A 85 -2.83 -11.37 5.84
CA ALA A 85 -3.17 -12.50 6.71
C ALA A 85 -1.95 -13.09 7.44
N VAL A 86 -0.85 -13.29 6.73
CA VAL A 86 0.42 -13.78 7.31
C VAL A 86 1.30 -12.63 7.76
N ALA A 87 1.16 -11.48 7.13
CA ALA A 87 1.86 -10.23 7.45
C ALA A 87 3.40 -10.37 7.41
N SER A 88 3.94 -11.15 6.47
CA SER A 88 5.37 -11.35 6.32
C SER A 88 6.06 -10.07 5.85
N MET A 89 7.10 -9.66 6.56
CA MET A 89 8.06 -8.69 6.06
C MET A 89 8.91 -9.33 4.95
N GLY A 90 9.31 -8.53 3.94
CA GLY A 90 10.09 -9.02 2.81
C GLY A 90 9.30 -9.71 1.69
N TYR A 91 7.99 -9.86 1.84
CA TYR A 91 7.10 -10.40 0.80
C TYR A 91 7.02 -9.51 -0.44
N ASP A 92 6.98 -8.22 -0.23
CA ASP A 92 6.55 -7.18 -1.14
C ASP A 92 7.46 -7.03 -2.38
N LEU A 93 8.77 -6.98 -2.19
CA LEU A 93 9.72 -6.82 -3.30
C LEU A 93 9.72 -8.04 -4.22
N PRO A 94 9.85 -9.29 -3.73
CA PRO A 94 9.69 -10.50 -4.56
C PRO A 94 8.31 -10.61 -5.22
N ALA A 95 7.24 -10.20 -4.54
CA ALA A 95 5.90 -10.22 -5.12
C ALA A 95 5.76 -9.24 -6.30
N ALA A 96 6.33 -8.04 -6.19
CA ALA A 96 6.35 -7.08 -7.29
C ALA A 96 7.12 -7.63 -8.51
N ILE A 97 8.25 -8.32 -8.29
CA ILE A 97 9.02 -9.00 -9.33
C ILE A 97 8.19 -10.10 -10.00
N GLY A 98 7.55 -10.96 -9.20
CA GLY A 98 6.71 -12.04 -9.70
C GLY A 98 5.53 -11.55 -10.53
N ILE A 99 4.88 -10.46 -10.09
CA ILE A 99 3.78 -9.82 -10.80
C ILE A 99 4.27 -9.22 -12.12
N TRP A 100 5.40 -8.50 -12.09
CA TRP A 100 5.99 -7.94 -13.30
C TRP A 100 6.33 -9.05 -14.30
N ALA A 101 6.94 -10.14 -13.86
CA ALA A 101 7.28 -11.27 -14.72
C ALA A 101 6.03 -11.96 -15.30
N ALA A 102 4.99 -12.15 -14.49
CA ALA A 102 3.72 -12.74 -14.91
C ALA A 102 2.97 -11.88 -15.93
N SER A 103 3.08 -10.56 -15.83
CA SER A 103 2.41 -9.64 -16.75
C SER A 103 2.96 -9.64 -18.18
N ARG A 104 4.16 -10.23 -18.39
CA ARG A 104 4.86 -10.21 -19.66
C ARG A 104 4.83 -11.54 -20.43
N LYS A 105 4.18 -12.56 -19.89
CA LYS A 105 4.01 -13.82 -20.60
C LYS A 105 2.82 -13.73 -21.55
N ASP A 106 3.09 -13.96 -22.83
CA ASP A 106 2.12 -13.99 -23.91
C ASP A 106 0.81 -14.68 -23.51
N GLY A 107 -0.23 -13.89 -23.26
CA GLY A 107 -1.63 -14.31 -23.31
C GLY A 107 -2.16 -15.31 -22.27
N ALA A 108 -1.34 -15.98 -21.47
CA ALA A 108 -1.80 -17.08 -20.61
C ALA A 108 -2.35 -16.66 -19.24
N TYR A 109 -2.16 -15.41 -18.81
CA TYR A 109 -2.64 -14.87 -17.53
C TYR A 109 -3.30 -13.51 -17.68
N SER A 110 -4.33 -13.44 -18.50
CA SER A 110 -5.08 -12.19 -18.77
C SER A 110 -6.07 -11.79 -17.67
N MET A 111 -5.93 -12.29 -16.46
CA MET A 111 -6.75 -11.83 -15.33
C MET A 111 -6.13 -10.59 -14.67
N GLY A 112 -6.17 -9.44 -15.39
CA GLY A 112 -5.75 -8.16 -14.82
C GLY A 112 -4.24 -8.06 -14.54
N ALA A 113 -3.42 -8.63 -15.41
CA ALA A 113 -1.98 -8.38 -15.41
C ALA A 113 -1.72 -6.94 -15.86
N ALA A 114 -0.69 -6.29 -15.32
CA ALA A 114 -0.23 -5.01 -15.83
C ALA A 114 0.03 -5.16 -17.34
N ARG A 115 -0.45 -4.21 -18.14
CA ARG A 115 -0.25 -4.25 -19.58
C ARG A 115 1.24 -4.14 -19.89
N GLU A 116 1.66 -4.73 -20.99
CA GLU A 116 3.03 -4.58 -21.46
C GLU A 116 3.40 -3.09 -21.53
N GLY A 117 4.50 -2.72 -20.87
CA GLY A 117 4.92 -1.31 -20.74
C GLY A 117 4.37 -0.56 -19.52
N GLU A 118 3.51 -1.15 -18.70
CA GLU A 118 3.06 -0.54 -17.44
C GLU A 118 3.94 -0.96 -16.26
N ASP A 119 4.24 0.02 -15.40
CA ASP A 119 5.02 -0.22 -14.20
C ASP A 119 4.15 -0.86 -13.11
N VAL A 120 4.71 -1.82 -12.39
CA VAL A 120 4.16 -2.29 -11.11
C VAL A 120 4.50 -1.27 -10.03
N ILE A 121 3.54 -0.91 -9.21
CA ILE A 121 3.74 0.00 -8.09
C ILE A 121 3.99 -0.82 -6.83
N LEU A 122 5.09 -0.53 -6.16
CA LEU A 122 5.44 -1.13 -4.88
C LEU A 122 5.45 -0.06 -3.80
N VAL A 123 4.68 -0.24 -2.73
CA VAL A 123 4.78 0.57 -1.50
C VAL A 123 5.28 -0.32 -0.40
N THR A 124 6.46 -0.03 0.14
CA THR A 124 7.14 -0.86 1.12
C THR A 124 7.67 -0.04 2.29
N GLY A 125 7.85 -0.69 3.44
CA GLY A 125 8.53 -0.10 4.60
C GLY A 125 10.04 -0.34 4.55
N ASP A 126 10.77 0.53 5.22
CA ASP A 126 12.24 0.47 5.33
C ASP A 126 12.75 -0.84 5.96
N GLY A 127 12.05 -1.39 6.95
CA GLY A 127 12.37 -2.70 7.52
C GLY A 127 12.01 -3.87 6.60
N SER A 128 10.91 -3.78 5.86
CA SER A 128 10.46 -4.87 4.98
C SER A 128 11.38 -5.05 3.77
N ILE A 129 11.77 -3.95 3.11
CA ILE A 129 12.62 -4.03 1.92
C ILE A 129 13.99 -4.64 2.21
N GLN A 130 14.52 -4.43 3.42
CA GLN A 130 15.84 -4.97 3.81
C GLN A 130 15.88 -6.49 3.85
N MET A 131 14.75 -7.16 4.06
CA MET A 131 14.69 -8.63 4.12
C MET A 131 15.10 -9.30 2.80
N ASN A 132 14.88 -8.60 1.68
CA ASN A 132 15.18 -9.08 0.33
C ASN A 132 15.82 -7.99 -0.54
N ILE A 133 16.63 -7.13 0.05
CA ILE A 133 17.22 -5.97 -0.64
C ILE A 133 18.08 -6.37 -1.86
N GLN A 134 18.66 -7.57 -1.84
CA GLN A 134 19.43 -8.12 -2.96
C GLN A 134 18.60 -8.24 -4.25
N GLU A 135 17.27 -8.35 -4.14
CA GLU A 135 16.37 -8.44 -5.30
C GLU A 135 16.29 -7.15 -6.12
N LEU A 136 16.79 -6.03 -5.59
CA LEU A 136 16.99 -4.82 -6.40
C LEU A 136 17.93 -5.09 -7.58
N GLN A 137 18.93 -5.97 -7.42
CA GLN A 137 19.81 -6.37 -8.50
C GLN A 137 19.06 -7.15 -9.59
N THR A 138 18.10 -8.00 -9.21
CA THR A 138 17.21 -8.70 -10.13
C THR A 138 16.40 -7.71 -10.98
N ILE A 139 15.83 -6.70 -10.34
CA ILE A 139 15.05 -5.64 -11.00
C ILE A 139 15.92 -4.87 -12.01
N ILE A 140 17.13 -4.49 -11.61
CA ILE A 140 18.07 -3.74 -12.47
C ILE A 140 18.52 -4.62 -13.64
N HIS A 141 18.95 -5.86 -13.38
CA HIS A 141 19.44 -6.78 -14.39
C HIS A 141 18.41 -7.03 -15.50
N HIS A 142 17.16 -7.27 -15.11
CA HIS A 142 16.06 -7.53 -16.05
C HIS A 142 15.32 -6.29 -16.53
N LYS A 143 15.79 -5.09 -16.14
CA LYS A 143 15.18 -3.79 -16.51
C LYS A 143 13.66 -3.75 -16.23
N MET A 144 13.27 -4.26 -15.05
CA MET A 144 11.87 -4.37 -14.67
C MET A 144 11.26 -3.00 -14.40
N GLY A 145 10.08 -2.74 -14.97
CA GLY A 145 9.30 -1.53 -14.70
C GLY A 145 8.58 -1.64 -13.35
N ILE A 146 9.30 -1.41 -12.28
CA ILE A 146 8.77 -1.40 -10.91
C ILE A 146 9.09 -0.04 -10.27
N LYS A 147 8.05 0.69 -9.86
CA LYS A 147 8.21 1.95 -9.12
C LYS A 147 8.07 1.69 -7.63
N ILE A 148 9.13 1.95 -6.89
CA ILE A 148 9.22 1.67 -5.45
C ILE A 148 9.03 2.96 -4.66
N PHE A 149 8.01 2.99 -3.81
CA PHE A 149 7.76 4.04 -2.83
C PHE A 149 8.12 3.50 -1.45
N LEU A 150 9.20 4.03 -0.88
CA LEU A 150 9.72 3.60 0.41
C LEU A 150 9.16 4.48 1.53
N ILE A 151 8.44 3.86 2.47
CA ILE A 151 8.03 4.50 3.72
C ILE A 151 9.18 4.34 4.71
N ASN A 152 9.99 5.39 4.81
CA ASN A 152 11.06 5.45 5.80
C ASN A 152 10.53 6.06 7.12
N ASN A 153 10.30 5.23 8.10
CA ASN A 153 9.81 5.62 9.42
C ASN A 153 10.82 5.32 10.55
N GLY A 154 12.09 5.13 10.20
CA GLY A 154 13.18 4.85 11.13
C GLY A 154 13.25 3.39 11.57
N GLY A 155 12.69 2.46 10.78
CA GLY A 155 12.70 1.03 11.02
C GLY A 155 11.68 0.55 12.05
N TYR A 156 11.00 -0.53 11.74
CA TYR A 156 10.15 -1.32 12.65
C TYR A 156 9.14 -0.50 13.50
N HIS A 157 8.60 0.58 12.95
CA HIS A 157 7.76 1.53 13.68
C HIS A 157 6.65 0.85 14.50
N SER A 158 5.89 -0.07 13.90
CA SER A 158 4.79 -0.78 14.57
C SER A 158 5.30 -1.67 15.72
N ILE A 159 6.46 -2.31 15.54
CA ILE A 159 7.07 -3.16 16.56
C ILE A 159 7.55 -2.30 17.74
N ARG A 160 8.27 -1.20 17.46
CA ARG A 160 8.71 -0.26 18.50
C ARG A 160 7.55 0.32 19.28
N GLN A 161 6.46 0.67 18.58
CA GLN A 161 5.24 1.18 19.24
C GLN A 161 4.62 0.13 20.16
N THR A 162 4.53 -1.13 19.71
CA THR A 162 4.02 -2.23 20.53
C THR A 162 4.92 -2.47 21.73
N GLN A 163 6.22 -2.52 21.54
CA GLN A 163 7.18 -2.69 22.63
C GLN A 163 7.03 -1.57 23.68
N LYS A 164 6.96 -0.32 23.23
CA LYS A 164 6.78 0.83 24.12
C LYS A 164 5.48 0.76 24.91
N ASN A 165 4.40 0.35 24.26
CA ASN A 165 3.07 0.28 24.92
C ASN A 165 2.95 -0.83 25.94
N PHE A 166 3.64 -1.96 25.75
CA PHE A 166 3.52 -3.13 26.63
C PHE A 166 4.71 -3.34 27.57
N PHE A 167 5.90 -2.86 27.20
CA PHE A 167 7.13 -3.12 27.96
C PHE A 167 7.86 -1.84 28.41
N GLY A 168 7.34 -0.67 28.10
CA GLY A 168 7.94 0.62 28.42
C GLY A 168 8.81 1.15 27.28
N GLU A 169 10.15 1.09 27.39
CA GLU A 169 11.04 1.55 26.33
C GLU A 169 11.18 0.50 25.21
N PRO A 170 11.33 0.91 23.96
CA PRO A 170 11.63 -0.01 22.85
C PRO A 170 12.92 -0.77 23.11
N LEU A 171 12.92 -2.08 22.83
CA LEU A 171 14.08 -2.95 22.94
C LEU A 171 14.98 -2.92 21.70
N ILE A 172 14.53 -2.27 20.63
CA ILE A 172 15.25 -2.11 19.35
C ILE A 172 15.20 -0.66 18.88
#